data_006268de2564d344db3eb3621715f916
#
_entry.id   006268de2564d344db3eb3621715f916
#
_cell.length_a   1.000
_cell.length_b   1.000
_cell.length_c   1.000
_cell.angle_alpha   90.00
_cell.angle_beta   90.00
_cell.angle_gamma   90.00
#
_symmetry.space_group_name_H-M   'P 1'
#
loop_
_entity.id
_entity.type
_entity.pdbx_description
1 polymer ?
#
loop_
_entity_poly.entity_id
_entity_poly.type
_entity_poly.pdbx_seq_one_letter_code
_entity_poly.pdbx_strand_id
1 'polypeptide(L)'
;MDKNEDVEIEYWCNGNKRSEVHYNCNGKEEGLRTDWYESGAKEREAHYKNGIAEGLRTDWYESGAKKMECRNKTWEDRVGNTYTNLHGKKTEWYESGAKKSECKYSTGRITGIANTWYESGQIEFEIPFKIGV
;
A
#
# COMPACT_ATOMS: atom_id res chain seq x y z
N MET A 1 13.99 -6.22 28.98
CA MET A 1 14.86 -6.61 27.88
C MET A 1 14.52 -5.83 26.64
N ASP A 2 15.48 -5.09 26.22
CA ASP A 2 15.26 -4.20 25.10
C ASP A 2 15.03 -4.99 23.84
N LYS A 3 13.93 -4.72 23.22
CA LYS A 3 13.72 -5.15 21.87
C LYS A 3 14.70 -4.35 21.03
N ASN A 4 15.67 -5.00 20.45
CA ASN A 4 16.54 -4.38 19.48
C ASN A 4 15.72 -4.09 18.24
N GLU A 5 14.97 -2.99 18.30
CA GLU A 5 14.36 -2.46 17.11
C GLU A 5 15.38 -1.53 16.47
N ASP A 6 15.89 -1.94 15.35
CA ASP A 6 16.76 -1.08 14.57
C ASP A 6 15.89 -0.23 13.66
N VAL A 7 16.14 1.07 13.70
CA VAL A 7 15.46 2.03 12.84
C VAL A 7 16.48 2.59 11.88
N GLU A 8 16.18 2.52 10.59
CA GLU A 8 17.03 3.10 9.56
C GLU A 8 16.30 4.30 8.96
N ILE A 9 16.94 5.45 9.01
CA ILE A 9 16.37 6.68 8.47
C ILE A 9 17.30 7.21 7.39
N GLU A 10 16.76 7.44 6.20
CA GLU A 10 17.48 8.08 5.11
C GLU A 10 16.94 9.50 4.93
N TYR A 11 17.79 10.38 4.42
CA TYR A 11 17.48 11.80 4.25
C TYR A 11 17.73 12.23 2.82
N TRP A 12 16.92 13.17 2.37
CA TRP A 12 17.16 13.89 1.13
C TRP A 12 18.33 14.88 1.33
N CYS A 13 18.92 15.35 0.24
CA CYS A 13 20.03 16.32 0.30
C CYS A 13 19.67 17.60 1.05
N ASN A 14 18.39 17.97 1.08
CA ASN A 14 17.91 19.17 1.79
C ASN A 14 17.71 18.96 3.28
N GLY A 15 17.96 17.74 3.80
CA GLY A 15 17.81 17.43 5.22
C GLY A 15 16.46 16.87 5.62
N ASN A 16 15.48 16.86 4.73
CA ASN A 16 14.19 16.24 5.01
C ASN A 16 14.31 14.72 4.97
N LYS A 17 13.51 14.03 5.79
CA LYS A 17 13.48 12.58 5.78
C LYS A 17 13.03 12.07 4.42
N ARG A 18 13.69 11.03 3.94
CA ARG A 18 13.34 10.31 2.73
C ARG A 18 12.62 9.01 3.03
N SER A 19 13.11 8.25 4.02
CA SER A 19 12.48 7.01 4.42
C SER A 19 12.77 6.69 5.87
N GLU A 20 11.87 5.98 6.50
CA GLU A 20 12.03 5.45 7.85
C GLU A 20 11.54 4.01 7.85
N VAL A 21 12.44 3.09 8.19
CA VAL A 21 12.18 1.66 8.18
C VAL A 21 12.55 1.08 9.53
N HIS A 22 11.69 0.22 10.06
CA HIS A 22 11.92 -0.47 11.33
C HIS A 22 12.22 -1.93 11.06
N TYR A 23 13.15 -2.48 11.81
CA TYR A 23 13.57 -3.88 11.68
C TYR A 23 13.40 -4.59 13.00
N ASN A 24 13.06 -5.87 12.94
CA ASN A 24 13.03 -6.72 14.13
C ASN A 24 14.41 -7.30 14.44
N CYS A 25 14.51 -8.08 15.51
CA CYS A 25 15.76 -8.67 15.96
C CYS A 25 16.40 -9.62 14.95
N ASN A 26 15.63 -10.08 13.95
CA ASN A 26 16.12 -10.94 12.86
C ASN A 26 16.57 -10.15 11.64
N GLY A 27 16.55 -8.82 11.72
CA GLY A 27 16.94 -7.94 10.61
C GLY A 27 15.90 -7.82 9.51
N LYS A 28 14.67 -8.20 9.78
CA LYS A 28 13.57 -8.09 8.82
C LYS A 28 12.68 -6.89 9.12
N GLU A 29 12.12 -6.27 8.08
CA GLU A 29 11.23 -5.14 8.28
C GLU A 29 10.02 -5.53 9.14
N GLU A 30 9.70 -4.66 10.11
CA GLU A 30 8.63 -4.87 11.05
C GLU A 30 7.96 -3.54 11.39
N GLY A 31 6.65 -3.48 11.28
CA GLY A 31 5.88 -2.29 11.61
C GLY A 31 5.72 -1.34 10.44
N LEU A 32 5.53 -0.07 10.76
CA LEU A 32 5.25 0.95 9.76
C LEU A 32 6.51 1.42 9.04
N ARG A 33 6.47 1.39 7.72
CA ARG A 33 7.47 2.04 6.89
C ARG A 33 6.86 3.29 6.29
N THR A 34 7.59 4.39 6.37
CA THR A 34 7.15 5.66 5.81
C THR A 34 8.19 6.20 4.84
N ASP A 35 7.74 6.64 3.69
CA ASP A 35 8.56 7.33 2.68
C ASP A 35 8.00 8.73 2.49
N TRP A 36 8.88 9.69 2.22
CA TRP A 36 8.51 11.10 2.04
C TRP A 36 9.08 11.64 0.73
N TYR A 37 8.37 12.57 0.16
CA TYR A 37 8.88 13.40 -0.93
C TYR A 37 9.96 14.34 -0.40
N GLU A 38 10.75 14.87 -1.31
CA GLU A 38 11.80 15.83 -0.98
C GLU A 38 11.25 17.07 -0.28
N SER A 39 10.00 17.45 -0.56
CA SER A 39 9.30 18.57 0.07
C SER A 39 8.98 18.36 1.55
N GLY A 40 9.06 17.13 2.03
CA GLY A 40 8.67 16.77 3.40
C GLY A 40 7.27 16.19 3.51
N ALA A 41 6.48 16.22 2.43
CA ALA A 41 5.16 15.60 2.41
C ALA A 41 5.30 14.08 2.35
N LYS A 42 4.37 13.36 2.97
CA LYS A 42 4.37 11.89 2.91
C LYS A 42 4.10 11.42 1.49
N GLU A 43 4.85 10.42 1.06
CA GLU A 43 4.66 9.73 -0.20
C GLU A 43 3.94 8.41 -0.02
N ARG A 44 4.33 7.64 0.99
CA ARG A 44 3.79 6.29 1.22
C ARG A 44 3.90 5.88 2.67
N GLU A 45 2.90 5.15 3.12
CA GLU A 45 2.95 4.38 4.37
C GLU A 45 2.53 2.95 4.06
N ALA A 46 3.27 1.98 4.58
CA ALA A 46 2.95 0.57 4.43
C ALA A 46 3.35 -0.16 5.71
N HIS A 47 2.64 -1.25 5.99
CA HIS A 47 2.92 -2.08 7.16
C HIS A 47 3.64 -3.35 6.73
N TYR A 48 4.62 -3.74 7.54
CA TYR A 48 5.41 -4.94 7.31
C TYR A 48 5.42 -5.82 8.55
N LYS A 49 5.48 -7.10 8.32
CA LYS A 49 5.65 -8.09 9.37
C LYS A 49 6.63 -9.14 8.88
N ASN A 50 7.75 -9.28 9.58
CA ASN A 50 8.80 -10.24 9.24
C ASN A 50 9.28 -10.11 7.79
N GLY A 51 9.43 -8.87 7.31
CA GLY A 51 9.90 -8.58 5.96
C GLY A 51 8.83 -8.65 4.87
N ILE A 52 7.60 -8.97 5.25
CA ILE A 52 6.50 -9.14 4.30
C ILE A 52 5.49 -8.03 4.48
N ALA A 53 5.08 -7.40 3.38
CA ALA A 53 4.05 -6.37 3.41
C ALA A 53 2.72 -6.99 3.85
N GLU A 54 2.11 -6.44 4.89
CA GLU A 54 0.83 -6.92 5.39
C GLU A 54 -0.01 -5.76 5.92
N GLY A 55 -1.30 -5.74 5.56
CA GLY A 55 -2.20 -4.70 6.01
C GLY A 55 -2.29 -3.53 5.05
N LEU A 56 -2.65 -2.38 5.60
CA LEU A 56 -2.95 -1.18 4.83
C LEU A 56 -1.70 -0.55 4.24
N ARG A 57 -1.80 -0.15 2.98
CA ARG A 57 -0.83 0.69 2.31
C ARG A 57 -1.55 1.91 1.75
N THR A 58 -0.99 3.08 1.98
CA THR A 58 -1.52 4.34 1.48
C THR A 58 -0.42 5.12 0.78
N ASP A 59 -0.71 5.60 -0.42
CA ASP A 59 0.17 6.49 -1.17
C ASP A 59 -0.50 7.86 -1.28
N TRP A 60 0.28 8.92 -1.27
CA TRP A 60 -0.20 10.30 -1.40
C TRP A 60 0.50 11.02 -2.52
N TYR A 61 -0.18 11.98 -3.08
CA TYR A 61 0.43 12.98 -3.95
C TYR A 61 1.22 13.97 -3.09
N GLU A 62 2.14 14.67 -3.71
CA GLU A 62 2.96 15.67 -2.99
C GLU A 62 2.10 16.76 -2.37
N SER A 63 0.92 17.03 -2.90
CA SER A 63 -0.05 17.98 -2.36
C SER A 63 -0.66 17.54 -1.03
N GLY A 64 -0.50 16.27 -0.65
CA GLY A 64 -1.12 15.70 0.54
C GLY A 64 -2.42 14.96 0.26
N ALA A 65 -2.96 15.06 -0.94
CA ALA A 65 -4.15 14.31 -1.31
C ALA A 65 -3.83 12.82 -1.47
N LYS A 66 -4.75 11.95 -1.07
CA LYS A 66 -4.55 10.50 -1.24
C LYS A 66 -4.47 10.15 -2.72
N LYS A 67 -3.53 9.28 -3.05
CA LYS A 67 -3.32 8.78 -4.40
C LYS A 67 -3.85 7.35 -4.55
N MET A 68 -3.60 6.51 -3.56
CA MET A 68 -3.96 5.09 -3.62
C MET A 68 -4.05 4.51 -2.22
N GLU A 69 -4.97 3.57 -2.04
CA GLU A 69 -5.10 2.81 -0.80
C GLU A 69 -5.43 1.37 -1.14
N CYS A 70 -4.69 0.44 -0.55
CA CYS A 70 -4.91 -0.98 -0.75
C CYS A 70 -4.48 -1.74 0.50
N ARG A 71 -4.79 -3.03 0.54
CA ARG A 71 -4.38 -3.91 1.63
C ARG A 71 -3.68 -5.14 1.06
N ASN A 72 -2.66 -5.56 1.77
CA ASN A 72 -1.98 -6.83 1.52
C ASN A 72 -2.38 -7.81 2.60
N LYS A 73 -2.53 -9.07 2.24
CA LYS A 73 -2.81 -10.13 3.18
C LYS A 73 -1.92 -11.32 2.89
N THR A 74 -1.41 -11.92 3.93
CA THR A 74 -0.54 -13.08 3.85
C THR A 74 -1.36 -14.34 4.07
N TRP A 75 -1.12 -15.33 3.24
CA TRP A 75 -1.78 -16.62 3.27
C TRP A 75 -0.75 -17.72 3.41
N GLU A 76 -1.13 -18.77 4.08
CA GLU A 76 -0.30 -19.97 4.20
C GLU A 76 -1.05 -21.14 3.60
N ASP A 77 -0.38 -21.90 2.72
CA ASP A 77 -0.97 -23.07 2.13
C ASP A 77 -0.80 -24.29 3.05
N ARG A 78 -1.33 -25.43 2.64
CA ARG A 78 -1.31 -26.65 3.45
C ARG A 78 0.09 -27.21 3.68
N VAL A 79 1.05 -26.79 2.86
CA VAL A 79 2.44 -27.26 2.93
C VAL A 79 3.33 -26.26 3.69
N GLY A 80 2.75 -25.12 4.11
CA GLY A 80 3.48 -24.11 4.86
C GLY A 80 4.11 -23.02 4.00
N ASN A 81 3.81 -22.97 2.70
CA ASN A 81 4.28 -21.87 1.85
C ASN A 81 3.47 -20.61 2.13
N THR A 82 4.16 -19.48 2.16
CA THR A 82 3.55 -18.19 2.45
C THR A 82 3.43 -17.34 1.18
N TYR A 83 2.27 -16.77 0.96
CA TYR A 83 2.00 -15.91 -0.18
C TYR A 83 1.43 -14.59 0.30
N THR A 84 1.86 -13.50 -0.31
CA THR A 84 1.31 -12.16 -0.01
C THR A 84 0.66 -11.61 -1.25
N ASN A 85 -0.59 -11.23 -1.10
CA ASN A 85 -1.41 -10.74 -2.21
C ASN A 85 -2.26 -9.56 -1.77
N LEU A 86 -2.69 -8.78 -2.76
CA LEU A 86 -3.71 -7.76 -2.55
C LEU A 86 -5.01 -8.45 -2.13
N HIS A 87 -5.68 -7.88 -1.15
CA HIS A 87 -6.94 -8.39 -0.64
C HIS A 87 -7.86 -7.23 -0.23
N GLY A 88 -9.12 -7.34 -0.60
CA GLY A 88 -10.10 -6.30 -0.32
C GLY A 88 -10.07 -5.18 -1.33
N LYS A 89 -10.56 -4.03 -0.91
CA LYS A 89 -10.75 -2.88 -1.81
C LYS A 89 -9.43 -2.19 -2.11
N LYS A 90 -9.21 -1.87 -3.39
CA LYS A 90 -8.15 -0.96 -3.81
C LYS A 90 -8.80 0.25 -4.46
N THR A 91 -8.45 1.42 -3.99
CA THR A 91 -8.98 2.68 -4.52
C THR A 91 -7.83 3.58 -4.93
N GLU A 92 -7.98 4.20 -6.09
CA GLU A 92 -7.06 5.23 -6.56
C GLU A 92 -7.83 6.52 -6.76
N TRP A 93 -7.18 7.64 -6.53
CA TRP A 93 -7.78 8.98 -6.66
C TRP A 93 -6.93 9.86 -7.57
N TYR A 94 -7.59 10.79 -8.21
CA TYR A 94 -6.92 11.91 -8.85
C TYR A 94 -6.44 12.90 -7.78
N GLU A 95 -5.50 13.74 -8.12
CA GLU A 95 -4.99 14.75 -7.18
C GLU A 95 -6.08 15.70 -6.70
N SER A 96 -7.12 15.90 -7.48
CA SER A 96 -8.31 16.69 -7.13
C SER A 96 -9.14 16.08 -5.99
N GLY A 97 -8.90 14.80 -5.66
CA GLY A 97 -9.70 14.07 -4.68
C GLY A 97 -10.82 13.23 -5.30
N ALA A 98 -11.09 13.38 -6.58
CA ALA A 98 -12.07 12.56 -7.27
C ALA A 98 -11.54 11.12 -7.42
N LYS A 99 -12.43 10.13 -7.33
CA LYS A 99 -12.03 8.74 -7.52
C LYS A 99 -11.60 8.50 -8.96
N LYS A 100 -10.51 7.79 -9.12
CA LYS A 100 -9.96 7.38 -10.40
C LYS A 100 -10.32 5.93 -10.73
N SER A 101 -10.14 5.04 -9.77
CA SER A 101 -10.46 3.63 -9.94
C SER A 101 -10.80 2.98 -8.61
N GLU A 102 -11.60 1.94 -8.66
CA GLU A 102 -11.93 1.13 -7.49
C GLU A 102 -12.19 -0.31 -7.93
N CYS A 103 -11.56 -1.24 -7.24
CA CYS A 103 -11.80 -2.65 -7.48
C CYS A 103 -11.58 -3.42 -6.19
N LYS A 104 -12.03 -4.67 -6.18
CA LYS A 104 -11.80 -5.58 -5.05
C LYS A 104 -10.90 -6.72 -5.48
N TYR A 105 -10.06 -7.13 -4.58
CA TYR A 105 -9.16 -8.25 -4.77
C TYR A 105 -9.50 -9.36 -3.78
N SER A 106 -9.37 -10.59 -4.23
CA SER A 106 -9.41 -11.76 -3.39
C SER A 106 -8.23 -12.62 -3.79
N THR A 107 -7.31 -12.87 -2.85
CA THR A 107 -6.08 -13.64 -3.09
C THR A 107 -5.32 -13.19 -4.35
N GLY A 108 -5.18 -11.87 -4.51
CA GLY A 108 -4.42 -11.27 -5.61
C GLY A 108 -5.16 -11.15 -6.93
N ARG A 109 -6.41 -11.60 -6.99
CA ARG A 109 -7.22 -11.52 -8.20
C ARG A 109 -8.35 -10.52 -8.05
N ILE A 110 -8.62 -9.78 -9.11
CA ILE A 110 -9.74 -8.85 -9.12
C ILE A 110 -11.04 -9.65 -9.09
N THR A 111 -11.97 -9.24 -8.25
CA THR A 111 -13.29 -9.87 -8.14
C THR A 111 -14.36 -8.79 -8.08
N GLY A 112 -15.58 -9.13 -8.51
CA GLY A 112 -16.69 -8.20 -8.53
C GLY A 112 -16.60 -7.22 -9.68
N ILE A 113 -16.91 -5.96 -9.42
CA ILE A 113 -16.92 -4.91 -10.45
C ILE A 113 -15.73 -3.99 -10.26
N ALA A 114 -14.95 -3.79 -11.31
CA ALA A 114 -13.89 -2.79 -11.33
C ALA A 114 -14.44 -1.55 -12.06
N ASN A 115 -14.32 -0.42 -11.41
CA ASN A 115 -14.79 0.84 -11.96
C ASN A 115 -13.62 1.79 -12.15
N THR A 116 -13.66 2.53 -13.26
CA THR A 116 -12.78 3.68 -13.45
C THR A 116 -13.63 4.88 -13.81
N TRP A 117 -13.16 6.06 -13.39
CA TRP A 117 -13.89 7.32 -13.59
C TRP A 117 -12.96 8.35 -14.21
N TYR A 118 -13.55 9.23 -15.00
CA TYR A 118 -12.86 10.45 -15.40
C TYR A 118 -12.78 11.40 -14.21
N GLU A 119 -11.86 12.33 -14.26
CA GLU A 119 -11.70 13.32 -13.20
C GLU A 119 -12.99 14.14 -12.94
N SER A 120 -13.85 14.27 -13.94
CA SER A 120 -15.16 14.90 -13.84
C SER A 120 -16.16 14.15 -12.96
N GLY A 121 -15.84 12.88 -12.63
CA GLY A 121 -16.73 12.02 -11.85
C GLY A 121 -17.59 11.09 -12.69
N GLN A 122 -17.56 11.23 -14.01
CA GLN A 122 -18.31 10.32 -14.89
C GLN A 122 -17.60 8.98 -15.00
N ILE A 123 -18.39 7.92 -15.09
CA ILE A 123 -17.85 6.56 -15.25
C ILE A 123 -17.18 6.43 -16.62
N GLU A 124 -15.93 5.97 -16.61
CA GLU A 124 -15.19 5.66 -17.82
C GLU A 124 -15.39 4.22 -18.23
N PHE A 125 -15.12 3.30 -17.29
CA PHE A 125 -15.30 1.86 -17.49
C PHE A 125 -15.91 1.24 -16.25
N GLU A 126 -16.76 0.25 -16.50
CA GLU A 126 -17.29 -0.63 -15.46
C GLU A 126 -17.15 -2.05 -16.00
N ILE A 127 -16.23 -2.81 -15.41
CA ILE A 127 -15.90 -4.14 -15.90
C ILE A 127 -16.19 -5.15 -14.80
N PRO A 128 -17.11 -6.11 -15.04
CA PRO A 128 -17.37 -7.17 -14.08
C PRO A 128 -16.30 -8.25 -14.18
N PHE A 129 -15.79 -8.68 -13.02
CA PHE A 129 -14.86 -9.79 -12.92
C PHE A 129 -15.48 -10.87 -12.07
N LYS A 130 -15.38 -12.11 -12.54
CA LYS A 130 -15.78 -13.28 -11.77
C LYS A 130 -14.53 -14.02 -11.34
N ILE A 131 -14.57 -14.54 -10.11
CA ILE A 131 -13.54 -15.47 -9.67
C ILE A 131 -13.65 -16.66 -10.60
N GLY A 132 -12.57 -16.99 -11.30
CA GLY A 132 -12.55 -18.08 -12.25
C GLY A 132 -12.95 -19.41 -11.62
N VAL A 133 -13.85 -20.08 -12.26
CA VAL A 133 -14.29 -21.40 -11.85
C VAL A 133 -13.27 -22.42 -12.30
#